data_89f0ac737819f463e2b14c8f830eb39a
#
_entry.id   89f0ac737819f463e2b14c8f830eb39a
#
_cell.length_a   1.000
_cell.length_b   1.000
_cell.length_c   1.000
_cell.angle_alpha   90.00
_cell.angle_beta   90.00
_cell.angle_gamma   90.00
#
_symmetry.space_group_name_H-M   'P 1'
#
loop_
_entity.id
_entity.type
_entity.pdbx_description
1 polymer ?
#
loop_
_entity_poly.entity_id
_entity_poly.type
_entity_poly.pdbx_seq_one_letter_code
_entity_poly.pdbx_strand_id
1 'polypeptide(L)'
;MSDNKVLQSTAIIRFPDCDPFNHLNNSRYIDYFINAREDHLMEAYQFSPYAYAKEKGLSWVIGQNQIAYLRPAMLMEKVVITSTILKLKERDILVEMMMWDKDKTQLKSLLWSVFVHYNFKTGKSEFHSEDLVTYFKPFENPLEKDVSFEERLLQLKNSL
;
A
#
# COMPACT_ATOMS: atom_id res chain seq x y z
N MET A 1 -3.58 20.26 -10.14
CA MET A 1 -3.35 19.21 -9.13
C MET A 1 -4.38 18.13 -9.33
N SER A 2 -3.96 16.91 -9.53
CA SER A 2 -4.94 15.82 -9.61
C SER A 2 -5.37 15.49 -8.18
N ASP A 3 -6.66 15.63 -7.91
CA ASP A 3 -7.28 15.15 -6.68
C ASP A 3 -7.34 13.62 -6.62
N ASN A 4 -6.42 12.96 -7.30
CA ASN A 4 -6.42 11.51 -7.39
C ASN A 4 -5.84 10.93 -6.09
N LYS A 5 -6.74 10.48 -5.23
CA LYS A 5 -6.41 9.86 -3.95
C LYS A 5 -6.04 8.39 -4.10
N VAL A 6 -6.35 7.78 -5.24
CA VAL A 6 -5.95 6.42 -5.58
C VAL A 6 -4.82 6.49 -6.60
N LEU A 7 -3.64 6.09 -6.18
CA LEU A 7 -2.45 6.09 -7.03
C LEU A 7 -2.28 4.72 -7.67
N GLN A 8 -1.67 4.67 -8.86
CA GLN A 8 -1.43 3.41 -9.51
C GLN A 8 -0.11 3.38 -10.29
N SER A 9 0.44 2.20 -10.39
CA SER A 9 1.60 1.89 -11.22
C SER A 9 1.47 0.48 -11.77
N THR A 10 2.35 0.10 -12.68
CA THR A 10 2.39 -1.24 -13.26
C THR A 10 3.67 -1.96 -12.85
N ALA A 11 3.61 -3.29 -12.79
CA ALA A 11 4.76 -4.14 -12.56
C ALA A 11 4.63 -5.40 -13.41
N ILE A 12 5.78 -6.02 -13.70
CA ILE A 12 5.82 -7.32 -14.39
C ILE A 12 6.28 -8.35 -13.38
N ILE A 13 5.54 -9.45 -13.28
CA ILE A 13 5.86 -10.56 -12.37
C ILE A 13 7.11 -11.28 -12.90
N ARG A 14 8.16 -11.35 -12.10
CA ARG A 14 9.46 -11.86 -12.51
C ARG A 14 9.70 -13.30 -12.06
N PHE A 15 10.48 -14.01 -12.84
CA PHE A 15 10.81 -15.42 -12.63
C PHE A 15 11.34 -15.74 -11.22
N PRO A 16 12.27 -14.97 -10.63
CA PRO A 16 12.78 -15.28 -9.29
C PRO A 16 11.75 -15.25 -8.18
N ASP A 17 10.62 -14.59 -8.42
CA ASP A 17 9.56 -14.39 -7.42
C ASP A 17 8.44 -15.41 -7.55
N CYS A 18 8.54 -16.33 -8.53
CA CYS A 18 7.49 -17.30 -8.82
C CYS A 18 7.74 -18.66 -8.16
N ASP A 19 6.65 -19.38 -7.93
CA ASP A 19 6.64 -20.75 -7.44
C ASP A 19 6.78 -21.76 -8.63
N PRO A 20 6.86 -23.10 -8.35
CA PRO A 20 6.95 -24.08 -9.43
C PRO A 20 5.75 -24.14 -10.39
N PHE A 21 4.63 -23.52 -10.05
CA PHE A 21 3.43 -23.45 -10.89
C PHE A 21 3.40 -22.18 -11.76
N ASN A 22 4.50 -21.42 -11.82
CA ASN A 22 4.60 -20.14 -12.52
C ASN A 22 3.66 -19.06 -11.97
N HIS A 23 3.28 -19.18 -10.71
CA HIS A 23 2.52 -18.16 -9.99
C HIS A 23 3.46 -17.32 -9.13
N LEU A 24 3.16 -16.04 -8.99
CA LEU A 24 3.84 -15.23 -7.98
C LEU A 24 3.69 -15.92 -6.62
N ASN A 25 4.82 -16.18 -5.97
CA ASN A 25 4.82 -16.80 -4.66
C ASN A 25 4.10 -15.90 -3.65
N ASN A 26 3.21 -16.48 -2.83
CA ASN A 26 2.48 -15.72 -1.81
C ASN A 26 3.39 -14.88 -0.92
N SER A 27 4.60 -15.36 -0.65
CA SER A 27 5.60 -14.64 0.14
C SER A 27 6.16 -13.38 -0.54
N ARG A 28 5.89 -13.18 -1.84
CA ARG A 28 6.45 -12.10 -2.64
C ARG A 28 5.45 -10.96 -2.95
N TYR A 29 4.16 -11.17 -2.76
CA TYR A 29 3.15 -10.13 -3.05
C TYR A 29 3.44 -8.84 -2.30
N ILE A 30 3.82 -8.92 -1.03
CA ILE A 30 4.09 -7.74 -0.21
C ILE A 30 5.24 -6.92 -0.78
N ASP A 31 6.30 -7.57 -1.29
CA ASP A 31 7.42 -6.87 -1.92
C ASP A 31 6.94 -6.02 -3.12
N TYR A 32 6.09 -6.58 -3.97
CA TYR A 32 5.52 -5.85 -5.11
C TYR A 32 4.67 -4.67 -4.65
N PHE A 33 3.84 -4.87 -3.64
CA PHE A 33 3.01 -3.80 -3.07
C PHE A 33 3.85 -2.67 -2.48
N ILE A 34 4.86 -3.00 -1.69
CA ILE A 34 5.69 -1.98 -1.03
C ILE A 34 6.54 -1.22 -2.05
N ASN A 35 7.10 -1.91 -3.03
CA ASN A 35 7.83 -1.24 -4.12
C ASN A 35 6.94 -0.24 -4.86
N ALA A 36 5.71 -0.65 -5.19
CA ALA A 36 4.75 0.25 -5.83
C ALA A 36 4.41 1.44 -4.94
N ARG A 37 4.22 1.22 -3.64
CA ARG A 37 3.92 2.30 -2.69
C ARG A 37 5.06 3.30 -2.58
N GLU A 38 6.32 2.85 -2.57
CA GLU A 38 7.47 3.76 -2.61
C GLU A 38 7.43 4.66 -3.85
N ASP A 39 7.22 4.07 -5.01
CA ASP A 39 7.12 4.82 -6.27
C ASP A 39 5.98 5.84 -6.20
N HIS A 40 4.82 5.44 -5.69
CA HIS A 40 3.67 6.33 -5.52
C HIS A 40 3.99 7.53 -4.61
N LEU A 41 4.68 7.29 -3.48
CA LEU A 41 5.07 8.35 -2.56
C LEU A 41 6.03 9.34 -3.23
N MET A 42 7.03 8.84 -3.93
CA MET A 42 8.04 9.67 -4.55
C MET A 42 7.51 10.45 -5.75
N GLU A 43 6.70 9.81 -6.59
CA GLU A 43 6.19 10.41 -7.82
C GLU A 43 5.00 11.33 -7.59
N ALA A 44 3.99 10.86 -6.84
CA ALA A 44 2.73 11.58 -6.69
C ALA A 44 2.73 12.52 -5.49
N TYR A 45 3.27 12.08 -4.35
CA TYR A 45 3.33 12.92 -3.14
C TYR A 45 4.62 13.72 -3.08
N GLN A 46 5.59 13.47 -3.95
CA GLN A 46 6.92 14.11 -3.93
C GLN A 46 7.56 14.03 -2.54
N PHE A 47 7.38 12.88 -1.89
CA PHE A 47 7.84 12.61 -0.54
C PHE A 47 8.77 11.40 -0.54
N SER A 48 9.99 11.60 -0.03
CA SER A 48 10.96 10.52 0.15
C SER A 48 11.04 10.12 1.62
N PRO A 49 10.57 8.91 1.99
CA PRO A 49 10.74 8.41 3.36
C PRO A 49 12.22 8.31 3.76
N TYR A 50 13.10 8.06 2.80
CA TYR A 50 14.55 7.96 3.04
C TYR A 50 15.16 9.30 3.40
N ALA A 51 14.83 10.36 2.65
CA ALA A 51 15.29 11.70 2.93
C ALA A 51 14.75 12.20 4.28
N TYR A 52 13.49 11.92 4.56
CA TYR A 52 12.84 12.23 5.82
C TYR A 52 13.52 11.52 7.00
N ALA A 53 13.84 10.23 6.85
CA ALA A 53 14.55 9.46 7.87
C ALA A 53 15.94 10.04 8.14
N LYS A 54 16.66 10.40 7.07
CA LYS A 54 18.01 10.98 7.19
C LYS A 54 17.99 12.35 7.90
N GLU A 55 17.01 13.17 7.57
CA GLU A 55 16.90 14.52 8.12
C GLU A 55 16.37 14.55 9.55
N LYS A 56 15.30 13.79 9.82
CA LYS A 56 14.55 13.85 11.08
C LYS A 56 14.81 12.70 12.05
N GLY A 57 15.38 11.60 11.57
CA GLY A 57 15.50 10.36 12.38
C GLY A 57 14.16 9.68 12.60
N LEU A 58 13.18 9.98 11.76
CA LEU A 58 11.81 9.48 11.81
C LEU A 58 11.46 8.87 10.45
N SER A 59 10.67 7.82 10.45
CA SER A 59 10.06 7.29 9.23
C SER A 59 8.89 6.40 9.62
N TRP A 60 8.40 5.59 8.68
CA TRP A 60 7.31 4.66 8.95
C TRP A 60 7.83 3.25 8.82
N VAL A 61 7.43 2.40 9.78
CA VAL A 61 7.69 0.96 9.75
C VAL A 61 6.36 0.23 9.64
N ILE A 62 6.36 -0.92 8.98
CA ILE A 62 5.15 -1.72 8.86
C ILE A 62 4.89 -2.41 10.20
N GLY A 63 3.74 -2.11 10.80
CA GLY A 63 3.32 -2.70 12.07
C GLY A 63 2.37 -3.87 11.91
N GLN A 64 1.61 -3.89 10.79
CA GLN A 64 0.63 -4.94 10.55
C GLN A 64 0.31 -5.02 9.07
N ASN A 65 0.14 -6.25 8.57
CA ASN A 65 -0.37 -6.54 7.24
C ASN A 65 -1.54 -7.51 7.35
N GLN A 66 -2.61 -7.22 6.60
CA GLN A 66 -3.70 -8.16 6.34
C GLN A 66 -3.78 -8.32 4.82
N ILE A 67 -3.58 -9.53 4.32
CA ILE A 67 -3.52 -9.79 2.89
C ILE A 67 -4.43 -10.95 2.51
N ALA A 68 -5.10 -10.81 1.37
CA ALA A 68 -5.90 -11.87 0.77
C ALA A 68 -5.43 -12.12 -0.66
N TYR A 69 -5.42 -13.38 -1.06
CA TYR A 69 -5.05 -13.84 -2.39
C TYR A 69 -6.31 -14.36 -3.07
N LEU A 70 -6.78 -13.70 -4.13
CA LEU A 70 -8.02 -14.04 -4.80
C LEU A 70 -7.79 -14.80 -6.11
N ARG A 71 -6.81 -14.37 -6.89
CA ARG A 71 -6.43 -14.98 -8.16
C ARG A 71 -4.92 -14.92 -8.32
N PRO A 72 -4.27 -15.94 -8.88
CA PRO A 72 -2.83 -15.93 -9.04
C PRO A 72 -2.39 -14.85 -10.03
N ALA A 73 -1.29 -14.18 -9.70
CA ALA A 73 -0.53 -13.40 -10.65
C ALA A 73 0.47 -14.33 -11.34
N MET A 74 0.55 -14.28 -12.66
CA MET A 74 1.30 -15.24 -13.45
C MET A 74 2.69 -14.72 -13.82
N LEU A 75 3.61 -15.63 -14.03
CA LEU A 75 4.95 -15.30 -14.55
C LEU A 75 4.83 -14.42 -15.80
N MET A 76 5.59 -13.32 -15.81
CA MET A 76 5.63 -12.31 -16.88
C MET A 76 4.32 -11.54 -17.10
N GLU A 77 3.35 -11.75 -16.24
CA GLU A 77 2.11 -10.97 -16.31
C GLU A 77 2.37 -9.51 -15.92
N LYS A 78 1.78 -8.58 -16.67
CA LYS A 78 1.75 -7.17 -16.31
C LYS A 78 0.54 -6.93 -15.40
N VAL A 79 0.82 -6.48 -14.19
CA VAL A 79 -0.21 -6.18 -13.18
C VAL A 79 -0.29 -4.68 -12.93
N VAL A 80 -1.46 -4.22 -12.50
CA VAL A 80 -1.66 -2.86 -12.01
C VAL A 80 -1.77 -2.91 -10.50
N ILE A 81 -0.99 -2.06 -9.82
CA ILE A 81 -1.04 -1.94 -8.36
C ILE A 81 -1.56 -0.56 -8.01
N THR A 82 -2.62 -0.53 -7.21
CA THR A 82 -3.19 0.71 -6.70
C THR A 82 -2.90 0.85 -5.20
N SER A 83 -2.80 2.08 -4.73
CA SER A 83 -2.68 2.37 -3.30
C SER A 83 -3.45 3.63 -2.93
N THR A 84 -4.02 3.63 -1.73
CA THR A 84 -4.72 4.80 -1.19
C THR A 84 -4.63 4.81 0.34
N ILE A 85 -4.59 6.00 0.93
CA ILE A 85 -4.65 6.15 2.38
C ILE A 85 -6.12 6.04 2.80
N LEU A 86 -6.48 4.99 3.54
CA LEU A 86 -7.82 4.87 4.10
C LEU A 86 -8.00 5.71 5.37
N LYS A 87 -6.98 5.72 6.23
CA LYS A 87 -7.03 6.46 7.50
C LYS A 87 -5.66 7.01 7.86
N LEU A 88 -5.61 8.29 8.10
CA LEU A 88 -4.46 8.96 8.71
C LEU A 88 -4.76 9.11 10.20
N LYS A 89 -4.07 8.33 11.03
CA LYS A 89 -4.24 8.37 12.48
C LYS A 89 -3.10 9.13 13.15
N GLU A 90 -3.18 9.26 14.47
CA GLU A 90 -2.20 10.04 15.24
C GLU A 90 -0.77 9.51 15.10
N ARG A 91 -0.60 8.18 15.10
CA ARG A 91 0.72 7.53 15.09
C ARG A 91 0.92 6.58 13.92
N ASP A 92 -0.10 6.30 13.16
CA ASP A 92 -0.03 5.35 12.06
C ASP A 92 -0.93 5.75 10.89
N ILE A 93 -0.71 5.09 9.76
CA ILE A 93 -1.46 5.30 8.53
C ILE A 93 -1.91 3.93 8.02
N LEU A 94 -3.21 3.77 7.80
CA LEU A 94 -3.76 2.58 7.15
C LEU A 94 -3.82 2.82 5.64
N VAL A 95 -3.11 1.99 4.88
CA VAL A 95 -3.06 2.05 3.41
C VAL A 95 -3.70 0.79 2.84
N GLU A 96 -4.62 0.99 1.90
CA GLU A 96 -5.20 -0.10 1.11
C GLU A 96 -4.46 -0.19 -0.22
N MET A 97 -4.03 -1.40 -0.56
CA MET A 97 -3.39 -1.68 -1.84
C MET A 97 -4.07 -2.84 -2.53
N MET A 98 -4.18 -2.75 -3.85
CA MET A 98 -4.81 -3.77 -4.67
C MET A 98 -3.91 -4.12 -5.85
N MET A 99 -3.83 -5.42 -6.16
CA MET A 99 -3.18 -5.90 -7.36
C MET A 99 -4.23 -6.41 -8.33
N TRP A 100 -4.21 -5.90 -9.55
CA TRP A 100 -5.15 -6.19 -10.61
C TRP A 100 -4.42 -6.75 -11.83
N ASP A 101 -5.15 -7.41 -12.72
CA ASP A 101 -4.67 -7.63 -14.08
C ASP A 101 -4.50 -6.28 -14.81
N LYS A 102 -3.88 -6.30 -15.98
CA LYS A 102 -3.53 -5.07 -16.72
C LYS A 102 -4.73 -4.17 -17.05
N ASP A 103 -5.89 -4.76 -17.23
CA ASP A 103 -7.12 -4.05 -17.61
C ASP A 103 -8.01 -3.73 -16.39
N LYS A 104 -7.57 -4.08 -15.20
CA LYS A 104 -8.30 -3.90 -13.93
C LYS A 104 -9.67 -4.57 -13.93
N THR A 105 -9.76 -5.75 -14.56
CA THR A 105 -11.00 -6.54 -14.59
C THR A 105 -11.03 -7.62 -13.52
N GLN A 106 -9.84 -8.08 -13.06
CA GLN A 106 -9.71 -9.13 -12.08
C GLN A 106 -8.84 -8.68 -10.91
N LEU A 107 -9.43 -8.64 -9.73
CA LEU A 107 -8.67 -8.38 -8.49
C LEU A 107 -7.90 -9.65 -8.11
N LYS A 108 -6.59 -9.54 -8.02
CA LYS A 108 -5.70 -10.67 -7.69
C LYS A 108 -5.36 -10.74 -6.23
N SER A 109 -5.16 -9.59 -5.58
CA SER A 109 -4.81 -9.53 -4.16
C SER A 109 -5.23 -8.20 -3.56
N LEU A 110 -5.61 -8.25 -2.29
CA LEU A 110 -5.93 -7.08 -1.46
C LEU A 110 -5.00 -7.07 -0.26
N LEU A 111 -4.40 -5.91 0.01
CA LEU A 111 -3.54 -5.70 1.18
C LEU A 111 -4.01 -4.46 1.96
N TRP A 112 -4.16 -4.62 3.26
CA TRP A 112 -4.22 -3.52 4.22
C TRP A 112 -2.93 -3.51 5.02
N SER A 113 -2.18 -2.42 4.94
CA SER A 113 -0.92 -2.27 5.64
C SER A 113 -0.98 -1.08 6.58
N VAL A 114 -0.56 -1.29 7.82
CA VAL A 114 -0.47 -0.24 8.83
C VAL A 114 0.98 0.22 8.91
N PHE A 115 1.22 1.48 8.57
CA PHE A 115 2.52 2.11 8.64
C PHE A 115 2.59 2.93 9.92
N VAL A 116 3.46 2.54 10.84
CA VAL A 116 3.62 3.19 12.16
C VAL A 116 4.72 4.24 12.06
N HIS A 117 4.41 5.48 12.43
CA HIS A 117 5.40 6.55 12.51
C HIS A 117 6.34 6.26 13.68
N TYR A 118 7.63 6.17 13.39
CA TYR A 118 8.63 5.58 14.28
C TYR A 118 9.86 6.47 14.40
N ASN A 119 10.32 6.65 15.63
CA ASN A 119 11.54 7.38 15.94
C ASN A 119 12.68 6.40 16.13
N PHE A 120 13.67 6.43 15.22
CA PHE A 120 14.81 5.50 15.25
C PHE A 120 15.78 5.79 16.41
N LYS A 121 15.76 7.01 16.96
CA LYS A 121 16.62 7.38 18.09
C LYS A 121 16.07 6.84 19.40
N THR A 122 14.75 6.93 19.59
CA THR A 122 14.10 6.50 20.84
C THR A 122 13.62 5.04 20.80
N GLY A 123 13.49 4.47 19.59
CA GLY A 123 12.95 3.13 19.40
C GLY A 123 11.45 3.04 19.69
N LYS A 124 10.71 4.12 19.53
CA LYS A 124 9.28 4.19 19.86
C LYS A 124 8.48 4.82 18.72
N SER A 125 7.18 4.49 18.69
CA SER A 125 6.24 5.20 17.82
C SER A 125 6.10 6.65 18.27
N GLU A 126 5.77 7.52 17.33
CA GLU A 126 5.68 8.96 17.58
C GLU A 126 4.45 9.53 16.87
N PHE A 127 3.87 10.57 17.44
CA PHE A 127 2.77 11.30 16.79
C PHE A 127 3.24 11.91 15.48
N HIS A 128 2.36 11.92 14.49
CA HIS A 128 2.58 12.74 13.30
C HIS A 128 2.58 14.21 13.71
N SER A 129 3.55 14.99 13.22
CA SER A 129 3.56 16.44 13.43
C SER A 129 2.39 17.09 12.70
N GLU A 130 2.04 18.32 13.09
CA GLU A 130 1.03 19.11 12.38
C GLU A 130 1.36 19.26 10.90
N ASP A 131 2.63 19.46 10.57
CA ASP A 131 3.09 19.56 9.18
C ASP A 131 2.83 18.27 8.39
N LEU A 132 3.09 17.11 8.98
CA LEU A 132 2.82 15.83 8.35
C LEU A 132 1.31 15.61 8.15
N VAL A 133 0.51 15.92 9.15
CA VAL A 133 -0.94 15.81 9.05
C VAL A 133 -1.47 16.70 7.94
N THR A 134 -1.04 17.95 7.91
CA THR A 134 -1.43 18.92 6.88
C THR A 134 -1.03 18.43 5.48
N TYR A 135 0.14 17.80 5.37
CA TYR A 135 0.66 17.30 4.11
C TYR A 135 -0.11 16.09 3.60
N PHE A 136 -0.39 15.11 4.47
CA PHE A 136 -1.02 13.84 4.07
C PHE A 136 -2.55 13.86 4.08
N LYS A 137 -3.18 14.74 4.87
CA LYS A 137 -4.64 14.78 5.01
C LYS A 137 -5.39 14.91 3.68
N PRO A 138 -4.92 15.71 2.70
CA PRO A 138 -5.59 15.80 1.40
C PRO A 138 -5.63 14.47 0.63
N PHE A 139 -4.73 13.54 0.94
CA PHE A 139 -4.66 12.24 0.26
C PHE A 139 -5.52 11.17 0.93
N GLU A 140 -6.08 11.46 2.10
CA GLU A 140 -6.95 10.53 2.81
C GLU A 140 -8.23 10.28 2.02
N ASN A 141 -8.56 9.00 1.86
CA ASN A 141 -9.69 8.54 1.06
C ASN A 141 -10.46 7.45 1.86
N PRO A 142 -11.17 7.86 2.93
CA PRO A 142 -11.82 6.89 3.80
C PRO A 142 -12.97 6.18 3.07
N LEU A 143 -13.24 4.95 3.48
CA LEU A 143 -14.41 4.22 3.04
C LEU A 143 -15.67 4.89 3.60
N GLU A 144 -16.82 4.67 2.95
CA GLU A 144 -18.09 5.24 3.40
C GLU A 144 -18.44 4.85 4.83
N LYS A 145 -18.08 3.62 5.22
CA LYS A 145 -18.28 3.09 6.56
C LYS A 145 -16.99 2.42 7.03
N ASP A 146 -16.74 2.49 8.33
CA ASP A 146 -15.71 1.68 8.97
C ASP A 146 -16.12 0.22 8.89
N VAL A 147 -15.30 -0.57 8.20
CA VAL A 147 -15.50 -2.00 8.03
C VAL A 147 -14.23 -2.75 8.39
N SER A 148 -14.35 -4.03 8.70
CA SER A 148 -13.20 -4.91 8.86
C SER A 148 -12.57 -5.24 7.52
N PHE A 149 -11.36 -5.78 7.52
CA PHE A 149 -10.70 -6.28 6.32
C PHE A 149 -11.55 -7.35 5.63
N GLU A 150 -12.13 -8.26 6.39
CA GLU A 150 -12.99 -9.33 5.87
C GLU A 150 -14.26 -8.78 5.21
N GLU A 151 -14.87 -7.78 5.82
CA GLU A 151 -16.05 -7.10 5.25
C GLU A 151 -15.69 -6.37 3.96
N ARG A 152 -14.54 -5.68 3.95
CA ARG A 152 -14.03 -5.00 2.75
C ARG A 152 -13.79 -5.99 1.62
N LEU A 153 -13.16 -7.11 1.93
CA LEU A 153 -12.91 -8.19 0.96
C LEU A 153 -14.21 -8.71 0.36
N LEU A 154 -15.22 -8.94 1.18
CA LEU A 154 -16.54 -9.39 0.74
C LEU A 154 -17.22 -8.35 -0.17
N GLN A 155 -17.17 -7.06 0.20
CA GLN A 155 -17.69 -5.98 -0.63
C GLN A 155 -17.05 -5.97 -2.02
N LEU A 156 -15.72 -6.11 -2.06
CA LEU A 156 -14.99 -6.14 -3.33
C LEU A 156 -15.33 -7.35 -4.18
N LYS A 157 -15.48 -8.54 -3.58
CA LYS A 157 -15.89 -9.75 -4.28
C LYS A 157 -17.29 -9.62 -4.88
N ASN A 158 -18.20 -8.97 -4.18
CA ASN A 158 -19.59 -8.80 -4.63
C ASN A 158 -19.74 -7.75 -5.73
N SER A 159 -18.76 -6.85 -5.89
CA SER A 159 -18.79 -5.80 -6.91
C SER A 159 -18.09 -6.16 -8.22
N LEU A 160 -17.46 -7.34 -8.27
CA LEU A 160 -16.70 -7.82 -9.45
C LEU A 160 -17.52 -8.76 -10.32
#